data_4ced0d342e2bc0cfe328c32e5121f234
#
_entry.id   4ced0d342e2bc0cfe328c32e5121f234
#
_cell.length_a   1.000
_cell.length_b   1.000
_cell.length_c   1.000
_cell.angle_alpha   90.00
_cell.angle_beta   90.00
_cell.angle_gamma   90.00
#
_symmetry.space_group_name_H-M   'P 1'
#
loop_
_entity.id
_entity.type
_entity.pdbx_description
1 polymer ?
#
loop_
_entity_poly.entity_id
_entity_poly.type
_entity_poly.pdbx_seq_one_letter_code
_entity_poly.pdbx_strand_id
1 'polypeptide(L)'
;MADYINQITALIPQGVREKVLGNSGRELLAAVTDTLVVFGDDLLHLETGQSEKLVNAAETNNLEATSVAPIKVETGNVAAIATAAKRLLNSTDTPRTLLLFLAPSEFAATQQDMLGMTGTNLRSAITLQRESILPACDDTLALATANENPTGRVIALWTRADQLSDLFDAFAQYGLTLAAIAPRILALPENTKPENLLDDDGIHTTFVRSHRGVLEQWLQIKNDELEEPAYAEQWQTEMAQFESEAMQRADKISSYTLTGSGSIEPAYTFFPAGSLAISRKAQRVRQFKLAAAIFSGILLVAASPFISQTLELQMATARLDSNRAMSVEAREDQAVVVDFENRWGPINDFPDQDVATAMFQLQEVLAGEQLSSLELSEGLIRIQGTSSDPQAILQRLEQDPMFTEVVFSRATSNTRYYIDLRLATVNFEAYIVRYFQDKT
;
A
#
# COMPACT_ATOMS: atom_id res chain seq x y z
N MET A 1 -16.64 -0.40 -11.79
CA MET A 1 -15.60 -0.59 -10.75
C MET A 1 -15.08 -2.04 -10.70
N ALA A 2 -15.94 -3.06 -10.74
CA ALA A 2 -15.51 -4.46 -10.78
C ALA A 2 -14.62 -4.81 -11.98
N ASP A 3 -14.92 -4.28 -13.18
CA ASP A 3 -14.14 -4.53 -14.40
C ASP A 3 -12.73 -3.91 -14.36
N TYR A 4 -12.57 -2.77 -13.73
CA TYR A 4 -11.26 -2.14 -13.53
C TYR A 4 -10.37 -2.94 -12.56
N ILE A 5 -10.96 -3.50 -11.51
CA ILE A 5 -10.24 -4.35 -10.56
C ILE A 5 -9.77 -5.64 -11.25
N ASN A 6 -10.61 -6.21 -12.12
CA ASN A 6 -10.25 -7.38 -12.91
C ASN A 6 -9.13 -7.09 -13.93
N GLN A 7 -9.12 -5.91 -14.54
CA GLN A 7 -8.04 -5.50 -15.46
C GLN A 7 -6.71 -5.27 -14.71
N ILE A 8 -6.73 -4.65 -13.53
CA ILE A 8 -5.51 -4.46 -12.71
C ILE A 8 -4.98 -5.79 -12.20
N THR A 9 -5.87 -6.71 -11.78
CA THR A 9 -5.46 -8.05 -11.35
C THR A 9 -4.94 -8.92 -12.49
N ALA A 10 -5.33 -8.66 -13.74
CA ALA A 10 -4.79 -9.33 -14.92
C ALA A 10 -3.35 -8.93 -15.25
N LEU A 11 -2.91 -7.74 -14.81
CA LEU A 11 -1.53 -7.25 -14.98
C LEU A 11 -0.53 -7.84 -13.96
N ILE A 12 -1.03 -8.50 -12.92
CA ILE A 12 -0.17 -9.13 -11.91
C ILE A 12 0.30 -10.49 -12.42
N PRO A 13 1.61 -10.78 -12.43
CA PRO A 13 2.14 -12.09 -12.83
C PRO A 13 1.46 -13.23 -12.08
N GLN A 14 1.16 -14.32 -12.78
CA GLN A 14 0.33 -15.43 -12.28
C GLN A 14 0.84 -15.98 -10.94
N GLY A 15 2.17 -16.13 -10.77
CA GLY A 15 2.76 -16.61 -9.52
C GLY A 15 2.60 -15.63 -8.33
N VAL A 16 2.50 -14.32 -8.57
CA VAL A 16 2.20 -13.32 -7.54
C VAL A 16 0.71 -13.31 -7.25
N ARG A 17 -0.11 -13.49 -8.29
CA ARG A 17 -1.57 -13.59 -8.17
C ARG A 17 -1.99 -14.78 -7.31
N GLU A 18 -1.39 -15.95 -7.52
CA GLU A 18 -1.65 -17.14 -6.70
C GLU A 18 -1.22 -16.97 -5.25
N LYS A 19 -0.08 -16.31 -5.01
CA LYS A 19 0.38 -16.01 -3.64
C LYS A 19 -0.46 -14.96 -2.93
N VAL A 20 -0.98 -13.96 -3.66
CA VAL A 20 -1.71 -12.81 -3.07
C VAL A 20 -3.21 -13.09 -2.98
N LEU A 21 -3.78 -13.79 -3.97
CA LEU A 21 -5.23 -14.03 -4.06
C LEU A 21 -5.62 -15.40 -3.50
N GLY A 22 -4.67 -16.32 -3.33
CA GLY A 22 -4.88 -17.66 -2.79
C GLY A 22 -5.86 -18.53 -3.62
N ASN A 23 -5.75 -19.85 -3.48
CA ASN A 23 -6.82 -20.75 -3.89
C ASN A 23 -7.79 -20.87 -2.72
N SER A 24 -9.07 -20.52 -2.91
CA SER A 24 -10.09 -20.53 -1.84
C SER A 24 -10.13 -21.83 -1.04
N GLY A 25 -9.94 -22.97 -1.70
CA GLY A 25 -9.88 -24.27 -1.02
C GLY A 25 -8.63 -24.43 -0.14
N ARG A 26 -7.47 -24.01 -0.63
CA ARG A 26 -6.21 -24.10 0.14
C ARG A 26 -6.23 -23.14 1.35
N GLU A 27 -6.82 -21.94 1.21
CA GLU A 27 -7.01 -21.02 2.33
C GLU A 27 -7.99 -21.58 3.37
N LEU A 28 -9.05 -22.26 2.93
CA LEU A 28 -10.01 -22.92 3.84
C LEU A 28 -9.32 -24.04 4.63
N LEU A 29 -8.53 -24.88 3.97
CA LEU A 29 -7.78 -25.96 4.66
C LEU A 29 -6.72 -25.39 5.60
N ALA A 30 -6.03 -24.32 5.22
CA ALA A 30 -5.07 -23.65 6.11
C ALA A 30 -5.73 -22.97 7.34
N ALA A 31 -7.02 -22.71 7.28
CA ALA A 31 -7.78 -22.14 8.39
C ALA A 31 -8.39 -23.20 9.31
N VAL A 32 -8.26 -24.49 9.00
CA VAL A 32 -8.78 -25.60 9.82
C VAL A 32 -8.09 -25.59 11.18
N THR A 33 -8.89 -25.61 12.21
CA THR A 33 -8.44 -25.64 13.61
C THR A 33 -8.63 -27.01 14.24
N ASP A 34 -9.63 -27.77 13.80
CA ASP A 34 -10.00 -29.05 14.39
C ASP A 34 -10.42 -30.02 13.30
N THR A 35 -10.05 -31.29 13.46
CA THR A 35 -10.34 -32.36 12.52
C THR A 35 -11.21 -33.44 13.16
N LEU A 36 -12.32 -33.73 12.51
CA LEU A 36 -13.29 -34.72 12.97
C LEU A 36 -13.37 -35.90 12.03
N VAL A 37 -13.45 -37.11 12.60
CA VAL A 37 -13.61 -38.35 11.83
C VAL A 37 -14.86 -39.10 12.31
N VAL A 38 -15.73 -39.44 11.37
CA VAL A 38 -16.89 -40.31 11.60
C VAL A 38 -16.49 -41.74 11.33
N PHE A 39 -16.65 -42.64 12.33
CA PHE A 39 -16.44 -44.07 12.18
C PHE A 39 -17.57 -44.85 12.85
N GLY A 40 -18.41 -45.48 12.04
CA GLY A 40 -19.63 -46.10 12.56
C GLY A 40 -20.51 -45.08 13.29
N ASP A 41 -20.81 -45.35 14.53
CA ASP A 41 -21.62 -44.50 15.41
C ASP A 41 -20.81 -43.55 16.27
N ASP A 42 -19.54 -43.44 16.05
CA ASP A 42 -18.63 -42.59 16.83
C ASP A 42 -18.07 -41.43 16.00
N LEU A 43 -17.96 -40.27 16.64
CA LEU A 43 -17.27 -39.10 16.14
C LEU A 43 -15.98 -38.89 16.94
N LEU A 44 -14.85 -38.91 16.25
CA LEU A 44 -13.52 -38.72 16.84
C LEU A 44 -12.98 -37.32 16.54
N HIS A 45 -12.42 -36.66 17.54
CA HIS A 45 -11.60 -35.45 17.37
C HIS A 45 -10.13 -35.85 17.32
N LEU A 46 -9.52 -35.68 16.18
CA LEU A 46 -8.15 -36.19 15.92
C LEU A 46 -7.11 -35.56 16.84
N GLU A 47 -7.20 -34.28 17.09
CA GLU A 47 -6.22 -33.50 17.85
C GLU A 47 -6.21 -33.89 19.34
N THR A 48 -7.36 -34.27 19.89
CA THR A 48 -7.46 -34.65 21.31
C THR A 48 -7.57 -36.15 21.56
N GLY A 49 -7.88 -36.92 20.50
CA GLY A 49 -8.17 -38.36 20.61
C GLY A 49 -9.48 -38.69 21.36
N GLN A 50 -10.30 -37.68 21.63
CA GLN A 50 -11.59 -37.87 22.26
C GLN A 50 -12.66 -38.30 21.26
N SER A 51 -13.57 -39.18 21.66
CA SER A 51 -14.69 -39.60 20.84
C SER A 51 -16.02 -39.38 21.54
N GLU A 52 -17.06 -39.13 20.75
CA GLU A 52 -18.46 -38.95 21.20
C GLU A 52 -19.38 -39.79 20.33
N LYS A 53 -20.40 -40.39 20.95
CA LYS A 53 -21.39 -41.20 20.21
C LYS A 53 -22.38 -40.33 19.47
N LEU A 54 -22.70 -40.73 18.23
CA LEU A 54 -23.76 -40.16 17.44
C LEU A 54 -25.11 -40.66 17.98
N VAL A 55 -25.85 -39.77 18.65
CA VAL A 55 -27.18 -40.08 19.17
C VAL A 55 -28.22 -39.50 18.23
N ASN A 56 -29.02 -40.36 17.61
CA ASN A 56 -30.14 -39.88 16.78
C ASN A 56 -31.21 -39.21 17.66
N ALA A 57 -31.61 -37.98 17.31
CA ALA A 57 -32.61 -37.21 17.99
C ALA A 57 -33.99 -37.95 18.05
N ALA A 58 -34.20 -38.95 17.20
CA ALA A 58 -35.40 -39.79 17.19
C ALA A 58 -35.46 -40.82 18.34
N GLU A 59 -34.29 -41.21 18.88
CA GLU A 59 -34.25 -42.25 19.93
C GLU A 59 -34.48 -41.70 21.35
N THR A 60 -34.43 -40.39 21.55
CA THR A 60 -34.72 -39.80 22.87
C THR A 60 -36.18 -39.92 23.31
N ASN A 61 -37.09 -40.30 22.41
CA ASN A 61 -38.54 -40.46 22.73
C ASN A 61 -39.03 -41.88 22.84
N ASN A 62 -38.21 -42.93 22.60
CA ASN A 62 -38.60 -44.32 22.72
C ASN A 62 -37.53 -45.15 23.43
N LEU A 63 -37.64 -45.24 24.75
CA LEU A 63 -36.81 -46.06 25.61
C LEU A 63 -37.28 -47.53 25.65
N GLU A 64 -37.89 -48.07 24.62
CA GLU A 64 -38.21 -49.49 24.49
C GLU A 64 -38.23 -49.93 23.03
N ALA A 65 -37.05 -50.27 22.45
CA ALA A 65 -37.03 -51.17 21.32
C ALA A 65 -35.62 -51.76 21.13
N THR A 66 -35.48 -53.00 21.54
CA THR A 66 -34.38 -53.90 21.23
C THR A 66 -34.38 -54.20 19.73
N SER A 67 -33.63 -53.52 18.96
CA SER A 67 -33.15 -53.99 17.65
C SER A 67 -32.10 -52.99 17.11
N VAL A 68 -30.83 -53.37 17.18
CA VAL A 68 -29.74 -52.61 16.59
C VAL A 68 -29.81 -52.82 15.09
N ALA A 69 -30.53 -51.95 14.38
CA ALA A 69 -30.37 -51.82 12.93
C ALA A 69 -29.14 -50.97 12.68
N PRO A 70 -28.24 -51.37 11.77
CA PRO A 70 -27.07 -50.58 11.43
C PRO A 70 -27.55 -49.23 10.86
N ILE A 71 -27.02 -48.17 11.43
CA ILE A 71 -27.40 -46.81 11.07
C ILE A 71 -26.81 -46.54 9.68
N LYS A 72 -27.68 -46.51 8.66
CA LYS A 72 -27.33 -45.84 7.41
C LYS A 72 -27.14 -44.39 7.72
N VAL A 73 -26.05 -43.74 7.23
CA VAL A 73 -25.92 -42.28 7.19
C VAL A 73 -26.92 -41.76 6.13
N GLU A 74 -28.18 -41.93 6.39
CA GLU A 74 -29.26 -41.24 5.70
C GLU A 74 -29.38 -39.84 6.30
N THR A 75 -29.96 -38.92 5.55
CA THR A 75 -30.18 -37.50 5.87
C THR A 75 -30.59 -37.17 7.33
N GLY A 76 -31.01 -38.15 8.10
CA GLY A 76 -31.32 -38.03 9.55
C GLY A 76 -30.11 -37.90 10.46
N ASN A 77 -28.91 -38.23 10.01
CA ASN A 77 -27.71 -38.26 10.84
C ASN A 77 -26.84 -36.99 10.80
N VAL A 78 -27.10 -36.07 9.87
CA VAL A 78 -26.37 -34.81 9.75
C VAL A 78 -26.44 -33.96 11.02
N ALA A 79 -27.65 -33.87 11.62
CA ALA A 79 -27.86 -33.14 12.88
C ALA A 79 -27.20 -33.83 14.08
N ALA A 80 -27.14 -35.17 14.07
CA ALA A 80 -26.45 -35.95 15.10
C ALA A 80 -24.93 -35.70 15.06
N ILE A 81 -24.33 -35.69 13.91
CA ILE A 81 -22.92 -35.39 13.73
C ILE A 81 -22.58 -33.97 14.22
N ALA A 82 -23.37 -32.96 13.83
CA ALA A 82 -23.16 -31.57 14.25
C ALA A 82 -23.36 -31.41 15.77
N THR A 83 -24.35 -32.13 16.37
CA THR A 83 -24.58 -32.10 17.81
C THR A 83 -23.46 -32.77 18.60
N ALA A 84 -22.95 -33.91 18.13
CA ALA A 84 -21.81 -34.61 18.73
C ALA A 84 -20.56 -33.75 18.63
N ALA A 85 -20.31 -33.10 17.46
CA ALA A 85 -19.21 -32.17 17.26
C ALA A 85 -19.26 -31.00 18.27
N LYS A 86 -20.45 -30.41 18.50
CA LYS A 86 -20.60 -29.36 19.48
C LYS A 86 -20.26 -29.82 20.90
N ARG A 87 -20.68 -31.03 21.29
CA ARG A 87 -20.37 -31.61 22.62
C ARG A 87 -18.88 -31.86 22.75
N LEU A 88 -18.28 -32.48 21.75
CA LEU A 88 -16.87 -32.84 21.71
C LEU A 88 -15.94 -31.64 21.77
N LEU A 89 -16.29 -30.56 21.06
CA LEU A 89 -15.48 -29.37 20.97
C LEU A 89 -15.70 -28.36 22.10
N ASN A 90 -16.62 -28.63 23.05
CA ASN A 90 -16.93 -27.76 24.19
C ASN A 90 -16.82 -26.27 23.81
N SER A 91 -17.80 -25.78 23.04
CA SER A 91 -17.84 -24.47 22.40
C SER A 91 -17.33 -23.34 23.30
N THR A 92 -16.08 -22.98 23.15
CA THR A 92 -15.52 -21.70 23.60
C THR A 92 -15.88 -20.63 22.59
N ASP A 93 -15.94 -19.36 22.99
CA ASP A 93 -16.31 -18.18 22.16
C ASP A 93 -15.41 -17.95 20.92
N THR A 94 -14.46 -18.83 20.63
CA THR A 94 -13.59 -18.73 19.46
C THR A 94 -14.22 -19.43 18.26
N PRO A 95 -14.27 -18.76 17.08
CA PRO A 95 -14.75 -19.40 15.86
C PRO A 95 -13.86 -20.57 15.49
N ARG A 96 -14.44 -21.77 15.38
CA ARG A 96 -13.72 -22.99 14.98
C ARG A 96 -14.01 -23.32 13.52
N THR A 97 -12.98 -23.73 12.82
CA THR A 97 -13.05 -24.15 11.42
C THR A 97 -12.69 -25.62 11.34
N LEU A 98 -13.58 -26.41 10.80
CA LEU A 98 -13.55 -27.86 10.89
C LEU A 98 -13.28 -28.51 9.55
N LEU A 99 -12.51 -29.59 9.57
CA LEU A 99 -12.45 -30.60 8.52
C LEU A 99 -13.16 -31.86 8.99
N LEU A 100 -14.08 -32.37 8.18
CA LEU A 100 -14.86 -33.57 8.49
C LEU A 100 -14.48 -34.71 7.57
N PHE A 101 -14.09 -35.81 8.13
CA PHE A 101 -13.86 -37.07 7.44
C PHE A 101 -15.05 -38.00 7.58
N LEU A 102 -15.63 -38.41 6.44
CA LEU A 102 -16.78 -39.30 6.36
C LEU A 102 -16.37 -40.71 5.91
N ALA A 103 -17.28 -41.65 6.07
CA ALA A 103 -17.09 -43.01 5.57
C ALA A 103 -16.82 -43.00 4.06
N PRO A 104 -15.91 -43.86 3.55
CA PRO A 104 -15.67 -43.95 2.12
C PRO A 104 -16.92 -44.29 1.29
N SER A 105 -17.90 -44.96 1.88
CA SER A 105 -19.20 -45.30 1.27
C SER A 105 -20.07 -44.11 0.89
N GLU A 106 -19.80 -42.91 1.45
CA GLU A 106 -20.48 -41.67 1.08
C GLU A 106 -19.96 -41.06 -0.24
N PHE A 107 -18.94 -41.68 -0.83
CA PHE A 107 -18.30 -41.20 -2.05
C PHE A 107 -18.33 -42.28 -3.12
N ALA A 108 -18.83 -41.93 -4.30
CA ALA A 108 -18.71 -42.78 -5.47
C ALA A 108 -17.37 -42.50 -6.16
N ALA A 109 -16.59 -43.53 -6.40
CA ALA A 109 -15.35 -43.41 -7.12
C ALA A 109 -15.49 -43.87 -8.57
N THR A 110 -14.94 -43.10 -9.48
CA THR A 110 -14.91 -43.45 -10.91
C THR A 110 -13.49 -43.33 -11.44
N GLN A 111 -13.09 -44.27 -12.26
CA GLN A 111 -11.77 -44.28 -12.87
C GLN A 111 -11.89 -43.87 -14.35
N GLN A 112 -11.04 -42.92 -14.76
CA GLN A 112 -11.05 -42.35 -16.12
C GLN A 112 -9.64 -42.34 -16.68
N ASP A 113 -9.52 -42.59 -18.01
CA ASP A 113 -8.25 -42.43 -18.72
C ASP A 113 -8.22 -40.99 -19.32
N MET A 114 -7.39 -40.13 -18.73
CA MET A 114 -7.29 -38.68 -19.05
C MET A 114 -5.84 -38.30 -19.32
N LEU A 115 -5.23 -38.88 -20.34
CA LEU A 115 -3.81 -38.68 -20.63
C LEU A 115 -3.50 -37.24 -20.98
N GLY A 116 -2.51 -36.64 -20.31
CA GLY A 116 -2.01 -35.31 -20.61
C GLY A 116 -2.91 -34.15 -20.11
N MET A 117 -4.00 -34.43 -19.41
CA MET A 117 -4.84 -33.40 -18.81
C MET A 117 -4.46 -33.14 -17.36
N THR A 118 -4.41 -31.88 -16.96
CA THR A 118 -4.06 -31.46 -15.59
C THR A 118 -4.95 -30.33 -15.10
N GLY A 119 -5.08 -30.20 -13.79
CA GLY A 119 -5.70 -29.07 -13.10
C GLY A 119 -7.13 -28.80 -13.52
N THR A 120 -7.42 -27.58 -13.90
CA THR A 120 -8.79 -27.12 -14.27
C THR A 120 -9.34 -27.81 -15.52
N ASN A 121 -8.47 -28.11 -16.49
CA ASN A 121 -8.87 -28.79 -17.74
C ASN A 121 -9.31 -30.22 -17.46
N LEU A 122 -8.58 -30.93 -16.60
CA LEU A 122 -8.93 -32.26 -16.16
C LEU A 122 -10.30 -32.29 -15.48
N ARG A 123 -10.50 -31.40 -14.50
CA ARG A 123 -11.76 -31.28 -13.76
C ARG A 123 -12.93 -30.97 -14.69
N SER A 124 -12.74 -30.03 -15.63
CA SER A 124 -13.77 -29.67 -16.61
C SER A 124 -14.11 -30.83 -17.54
N ALA A 125 -13.11 -31.58 -18.01
CA ALA A 125 -13.33 -32.75 -18.88
C ALA A 125 -14.13 -33.85 -18.16
N ILE A 126 -13.79 -34.16 -16.91
CA ILE A 126 -14.53 -35.13 -16.09
C ILE A 126 -15.98 -34.65 -15.86
N THR A 127 -16.16 -33.36 -15.56
CA THR A 127 -17.50 -32.80 -15.34
C THR A 127 -18.37 -32.86 -16.59
N LEU A 128 -17.80 -32.60 -17.78
CA LEU A 128 -18.51 -32.70 -19.05
C LEU A 128 -18.91 -34.14 -19.39
N GLN A 129 -18.14 -35.13 -18.95
CA GLN A 129 -18.41 -36.54 -19.16
C GLN A 129 -19.30 -37.16 -18.07
N ARG A 130 -19.79 -36.36 -17.11
CA ARG A 130 -20.57 -36.85 -15.97
C ARG A 130 -21.73 -37.77 -16.37
N GLU A 131 -22.50 -37.36 -17.33
CA GLU A 131 -23.67 -38.14 -17.81
C GLU A 131 -23.31 -39.49 -18.41
N SER A 132 -22.13 -39.58 -19.02
CA SER A 132 -21.59 -40.83 -19.57
C SER A 132 -20.99 -41.73 -18.47
N ILE A 133 -20.42 -41.11 -17.42
CA ILE A 133 -19.75 -41.81 -16.31
C ILE A 133 -20.78 -42.32 -15.30
N LEU A 134 -21.80 -41.53 -15.01
CA LEU A 134 -22.85 -41.79 -14.02
C LEU A 134 -24.24 -41.61 -14.64
N PRO A 135 -24.68 -42.49 -15.53
CA PRO A 135 -25.85 -42.30 -16.37
C PRO A 135 -27.20 -42.31 -15.64
N ALA A 136 -27.23 -42.75 -14.38
CA ALA A 136 -28.48 -42.86 -13.63
C ALA A 136 -28.57 -41.85 -12.47
N CYS A 137 -27.76 -40.82 -12.48
CA CYS A 137 -27.70 -39.86 -11.37
C CYS A 137 -28.27 -38.51 -11.79
N ASP A 138 -29.52 -38.23 -11.33
CA ASP A 138 -30.20 -36.94 -11.55
C ASP A 138 -29.76 -35.87 -10.53
N ASP A 139 -29.07 -36.27 -9.44
CA ASP A 139 -28.61 -35.37 -8.39
C ASP A 139 -27.49 -34.44 -8.85
N THR A 140 -27.42 -33.29 -8.25
CA THR A 140 -26.23 -32.42 -8.38
C THR A 140 -25.07 -33.03 -7.61
N LEU A 141 -24.04 -33.41 -8.34
CA LEU A 141 -22.83 -34.02 -7.76
C LEU A 141 -21.69 -32.99 -7.64
N ALA A 142 -20.99 -33.07 -6.52
CA ALA A 142 -19.69 -32.41 -6.33
C ALA A 142 -18.57 -33.37 -6.75
N LEU A 143 -17.51 -32.83 -7.33
CA LEU A 143 -16.37 -33.58 -7.86
C LEU A 143 -15.08 -33.20 -7.08
N ALA A 144 -14.33 -34.20 -6.65
CA ALA A 144 -12.97 -34.03 -6.13
C ALA A 144 -12.01 -34.98 -6.88
N THR A 145 -10.84 -34.46 -7.27
CA THR A 145 -9.82 -35.21 -8.00
C THR A 145 -8.45 -34.57 -7.80
N ALA A 146 -7.38 -35.32 -8.02
CA ALA A 146 -6.02 -34.79 -8.04
C ALA A 146 -5.85 -33.76 -9.18
N ASN A 147 -4.93 -32.83 -8.97
CA ASN A 147 -4.58 -31.84 -10.00
C ASN A 147 -3.60 -32.36 -11.03
N GLU A 148 -2.83 -33.37 -10.67
CA GLU A 148 -1.80 -33.99 -11.52
C GLU A 148 -2.16 -35.44 -11.76
N ASN A 149 -1.82 -35.94 -12.94
CA ASN A 149 -2.08 -37.29 -13.35
C ASN A 149 -0.85 -37.86 -14.03
N PRO A 150 0.10 -38.39 -13.26
CA PRO A 150 1.35 -38.95 -13.81
C PRO A 150 1.16 -40.25 -14.60
N THR A 151 0.12 -41.03 -14.30
CA THR A 151 -0.11 -42.36 -14.89
C THR A 151 -1.09 -42.33 -16.05
N GLY A 152 -1.80 -41.21 -16.28
CA GLY A 152 -2.88 -41.12 -17.26
C GLY A 152 -4.22 -41.63 -16.74
N ARG A 153 -4.24 -42.39 -15.65
CA ARG A 153 -5.47 -42.87 -15.00
C ARG A 153 -5.81 -41.94 -13.85
N VAL A 154 -7.05 -41.45 -13.82
CA VAL A 154 -7.52 -40.53 -12.82
C VAL A 154 -8.67 -41.12 -12.04
N ILE A 155 -8.56 -41.11 -10.74
CA ILE A 155 -9.69 -41.40 -9.84
C ILE A 155 -10.41 -40.11 -9.55
N ALA A 156 -11.70 -40.06 -9.83
CA ALA A 156 -12.60 -38.98 -9.51
C ALA A 156 -13.58 -39.46 -8.45
N LEU A 157 -13.64 -38.73 -7.33
CA LEU A 157 -14.61 -38.96 -6.26
C LEU A 157 -15.80 -38.01 -6.44
N TRP A 158 -16.97 -38.57 -6.21
CA TRP A 158 -18.24 -37.84 -6.33
C TRP A 158 -19.03 -37.99 -5.04
N THR A 159 -19.70 -36.90 -4.64
CA THR A 159 -20.67 -36.92 -3.55
C THR A 159 -21.81 -35.98 -3.87
N ARG A 160 -22.91 -36.07 -3.17
CA ARG A 160 -24.10 -35.22 -3.39
C ARG A 160 -23.83 -33.81 -2.87
N ALA A 161 -24.08 -32.82 -3.70
CA ALA A 161 -23.85 -31.42 -3.34
C ALA A 161 -24.84 -30.90 -2.29
N ASP A 162 -26.06 -31.45 -2.26
CA ASP A 162 -27.08 -31.16 -1.24
C ASP A 162 -26.59 -31.65 0.15
N GLN A 163 -26.08 -32.86 0.23
CA GLN A 163 -25.51 -33.43 1.48
C GLN A 163 -24.37 -32.55 2.04
N LEU A 164 -23.50 -32.04 1.15
CA LEU A 164 -22.45 -31.11 1.59
C LEU A 164 -23.02 -29.81 2.15
N SER A 165 -24.11 -29.32 1.57
CA SER A 165 -24.78 -28.10 2.03
C SER A 165 -25.51 -28.34 3.35
N ASP A 166 -26.21 -29.47 3.49
CA ASP A 166 -26.92 -29.84 4.72
C ASP A 166 -25.95 -29.99 5.91
N LEU A 167 -24.79 -30.63 5.68
CA LEU A 167 -23.73 -30.70 6.69
C LEU A 167 -23.23 -29.32 7.07
N PHE A 168 -22.93 -28.47 6.10
CA PHE A 168 -22.46 -27.11 6.36
C PHE A 168 -23.48 -26.34 7.22
N ASP A 169 -24.76 -26.39 6.86
CA ASP A 169 -25.83 -25.66 7.54
C ASP A 169 -26.06 -26.21 8.96
N ALA A 170 -25.98 -27.52 9.15
CA ALA A 170 -26.08 -28.12 10.45
C ALA A 170 -24.96 -27.70 11.41
N PHE A 171 -23.70 -27.66 10.93
CA PHE A 171 -22.58 -27.18 11.71
C PHE A 171 -22.70 -25.66 11.99
N ALA A 172 -23.15 -24.89 11.00
CA ALA A 172 -23.34 -23.44 11.15
C ALA A 172 -24.38 -23.08 12.24
N GLN A 173 -25.42 -23.90 12.44
CA GLN A 173 -26.42 -23.71 13.51
C GLN A 173 -25.77 -23.72 14.89
N TYR A 174 -24.66 -24.41 15.06
CA TYR A 174 -23.91 -24.48 16.32
C TYR A 174 -22.72 -23.51 16.39
N GLY A 175 -22.59 -22.59 15.41
CA GLY A 175 -21.47 -21.63 15.33
C GLY A 175 -20.15 -22.24 14.89
N LEU A 176 -20.19 -23.44 14.31
CA LEU A 176 -19.04 -24.17 13.78
C LEU A 176 -18.96 -23.96 12.26
N THR A 177 -17.78 -23.66 11.74
CA THR A 177 -17.58 -23.48 10.29
C THR A 177 -17.00 -24.75 9.69
N LEU A 178 -17.79 -25.48 8.91
CA LEU A 178 -17.31 -26.66 8.20
C LEU A 178 -16.56 -26.21 6.94
N ALA A 179 -15.23 -26.27 6.95
CA ALA A 179 -14.40 -25.84 5.83
C ALA A 179 -14.44 -26.81 4.66
N ALA A 180 -14.29 -28.09 4.98
CA ALA A 180 -14.14 -29.13 3.97
C ALA A 180 -14.58 -30.50 4.48
N ILE A 181 -14.86 -31.40 3.54
CA ILE A 181 -15.23 -32.79 3.79
C ILE A 181 -14.34 -33.68 2.91
N ALA A 182 -13.89 -34.83 3.46
CA ALA A 182 -13.08 -35.79 2.73
C ALA A 182 -13.40 -37.22 3.17
N PRO A 183 -13.06 -38.27 2.40
CA PRO A 183 -13.14 -39.66 2.84
C PRO A 183 -12.18 -39.92 3.99
N ARG A 184 -12.65 -40.60 5.05
CA ARG A 184 -11.83 -40.86 6.25
C ARG A 184 -10.58 -41.69 5.99
N ILE A 185 -10.59 -42.55 4.97
CA ILE A 185 -9.43 -43.35 4.60
C ILE A 185 -8.21 -42.48 4.23
N LEU A 186 -8.44 -41.24 3.78
CA LEU A 186 -7.41 -40.26 3.48
C LEU A 186 -6.89 -39.52 4.73
N ALA A 187 -7.50 -39.77 5.92
CA ALA A 187 -6.97 -39.26 7.18
C ALA A 187 -5.80 -40.11 7.71
N LEU A 188 -5.58 -41.29 7.14
CA LEU A 188 -4.44 -42.14 7.48
C LEU A 188 -3.14 -41.52 6.95
N PRO A 189 -1.99 -41.69 7.67
CA PRO A 189 -0.76 -41.02 7.28
C PRO A 189 -0.24 -41.55 5.96
N GLU A 190 0.21 -40.65 5.12
CA GLU A 190 0.87 -40.96 3.86
C GLU A 190 2.39 -41.08 4.03
N ASN A 191 2.95 -42.15 3.54
CA ASN A 191 4.38 -42.32 3.37
C ASN A 191 4.81 -42.03 1.92
N THR A 192 6.12 -41.91 1.68
CA THR A 192 6.67 -41.63 0.33
C THR A 192 6.58 -42.82 -0.65
N LYS A 193 6.13 -43.95 -0.19
CA LYS A 193 5.94 -45.18 -1.00
C LYS A 193 4.46 -45.34 -1.35
N PRO A 194 4.12 -46.07 -2.43
CA PRO A 194 2.74 -46.42 -2.67
C PRO A 194 2.17 -47.12 -1.43
N GLU A 195 1.01 -46.68 -0.97
CA GLU A 195 0.36 -47.19 0.23
C GLU A 195 -0.94 -47.87 -0.10
N ASN A 196 -1.11 -49.04 0.44
CA ASN A 196 -2.34 -49.79 0.38
C ASN A 196 -3.07 -49.59 1.72
N LEU A 197 -4.23 -48.95 1.65
CA LEU A 197 -5.08 -48.62 2.78
C LEU A 197 -6.37 -49.46 2.70
N LEU A 198 -6.75 -50.07 3.77
CA LEU A 198 -8.02 -50.80 3.88
C LEU A 198 -8.83 -50.22 5.03
N ASP A 199 -10.00 -49.73 4.72
CA ASP A 199 -11.01 -49.24 5.70
C ASP A 199 -12.15 -50.25 5.74
N ASP A 200 -12.49 -50.73 6.95
CA ASP A 200 -13.54 -51.69 7.16
C ASP A 200 -14.37 -51.24 8.36
N ASP A 201 -15.58 -50.75 8.14
CA ASP A 201 -16.49 -50.29 9.16
C ASP A 201 -17.53 -51.34 9.58
N GLY A 202 -17.36 -52.56 9.13
CA GLY A 202 -18.29 -53.69 9.38
C GLY A 202 -19.47 -53.72 8.42
N ILE A 203 -19.73 -52.67 7.66
CA ILE A 203 -20.77 -52.60 6.64
C ILE A 203 -20.16 -52.58 5.22
N HIS A 204 -19.14 -51.78 5.06
CA HIS A 204 -18.42 -51.64 3.81
C HIS A 204 -16.93 -51.83 4.03
N THR A 205 -16.32 -52.50 3.09
CA THR A 205 -14.86 -52.60 3.02
C THR A 205 -14.39 -51.82 1.79
N THR A 206 -13.49 -50.85 2.04
CA THR A 206 -12.91 -49.98 1.00
C THR A 206 -11.41 -50.17 0.96
N PHE A 207 -10.87 -50.55 -0.18
CA PHE A 207 -9.44 -50.60 -0.45
C PHE A 207 -9.04 -49.40 -1.29
N VAL A 208 -7.97 -48.73 -0.90
CA VAL A 208 -7.42 -47.56 -1.61
C VAL A 208 -5.92 -47.78 -1.77
N ARG A 209 -5.44 -47.54 -2.99
CA ARG A 209 -4.02 -47.40 -3.26
C ARG A 209 -3.75 -45.93 -3.57
N SER A 210 -2.82 -45.36 -2.85
CA SER A 210 -2.37 -44.00 -3.09
C SER A 210 -0.87 -43.89 -3.23
N HIS A 211 -0.43 -42.89 -4.02
CA HIS A 211 0.97 -42.56 -4.14
C HIS A 211 1.13 -41.04 -4.21
N ARG A 212 1.83 -40.46 -3.23
CA ARG A 212 2.07 -39.02 -3.12
C ARG A 212 0.78 -38.17 -3.23
N GLY A 213 -0.28 -38.56 -2.49
CA GLY A 213 -1.55 -37.87 -2.50
C GLY A 213 -2.41 -38.08 -3.76
N VAL A 214 -2.00 -38.95 -4.67
CA VAL A 214 -2.78 -39.29 -5.86
C VAL A 214 -3.33 -40.71 -5.70
N LEU A 215 -4.65 -40.84 -5.79
CA LEU A 215 -5.31 -42.13 -5.79
C LEU A 215 -5.03 -42.88 -7.12
N GLU A 216 -4.49 -44.05 -7.00
CA GLU A 216 -4.23 -44.95 -8.15
C GLU A 216 -5.32 -45.99 -8.30
N GLN A 217 -5.92 -46.43 -7.18
CA GLN A 217 -6.99 -47.40 -7.16
C GLN A 217 -7.96 -47.13 -6.03
N TRP A 218 -9.24 -47.40 -6.27
CA TRP A 218 -10.31 -47.36 -5.30
C TRP A 218 -11.26 -48.53 -5.56
N LEU A 219 -11.35 -49.43 -4.61
CA LEU A 219 -12.26 -50.57 -4.64
C LEU A 219 -13.13 -50.52 -3.40
N GLN A 220 -14.44 -50.72 -3.57
CA GLN A 220 -15.39 -50.67 -2.46
C GLN A 220 -16.42 -51.76 -2.66
N ILE A 221 -16.73 -52.47 -1.59
CA ILE A 221 -17.73 -53.55 -1.57
C ILE A 221 -18.50 -53.48 -0.24
N LYS A 222 -19.76 -53.89 -0.30
CA LYS A 222 -20.50 -54.20 0.93
C LYS A 222 -20.08 -55.53 1.50
N ASN A 223 -20.00 -55.65 2.83
CA ASN A 223 -19.60 -56.87 3.49
C ASN A 223 -20.63 -58.01 3.28
N ASP A 224 -21.94 -57.69 3.15
CA ASP A 224 -22.98 -58.66 2.75
C ASP A 224 -22.74 -59.27 1.36
N GLU A 225 -22.22 -58.47 0.39
CA GLU A 225 -21.92 -58.92 -0.95
C GLU A 225 -20.70 -59.85 -0.98
N LEU A 226 -19.80 -59.76 0.02
CA LEU A 226 -18.68 -60.69 0.19
C LEU A 226 -19.13 -62.10 0.61
N GLU A 227 -20.34 -62.25 1.10
CA GLU A 227 -20.92 -63.55 1.36
C GLU A 227 -21.32 -64.29 0.08
N GLU A 228 -21.50 -63.57 -1.03
CA GLU A 228 -21.78 -64.21 -2.32
C GLU A 228 -20.47 -64.63 -3.02
N PRO A 229 -20.34 -65.92 -3.43
CA PRO A 229 -19.10 -66.47 -3.94
C PRO A 229 -18.54 -65.71 -5.15
N ALA A 230 -19.40 -65.18 -6.03
CA ALA A 230 -18.99 -64.49 -7.23
C ALA A 230 -18.28 -63.13 -6.92
N TYR A 231 -18.85 -62.36 -5.97
CA TYR A 231 -18.23 -61.10 -5.56
C TYR A 231 -16.97 -61.35 -4.70
N ALA A 232 -17.00 -62.36 -3.83
CA ALA A 232 -15.85 -62.74 -3.05
C ALA A 232 -14.66 -63.14 -3.93
N GLU A 233 -14.87 -63.95 -4.99
CA GLU A 233 -13.83 -64.36 -5.96
C GLU A 233 -13.29 -63.15 -6.73
N GLN A 234 -14.17 -62.26 -7.17
CA GLN A 234 -13.76 -61.00 -7.82
C GLN A 234 -12.91 -60.13 -6.89
N TRP A 235 -13.38 -59.90 -5.66
CA TRP A 235 -12.64 -59.13 -4.65
C TRP A 235 -11.26 -59.73 -4.37
N GLN A 236 -11.22 -61.04 -4.16
CA GLN A 236 -9.93 -61.74 -3.94
C GLN A 236 -9.00 -61.62 -5.13
N THR A 237 -9.51 -61.69 -6.34
CA THR A 237 -8.73 -61.57 -7.58
C THR A 237 -8.12 -60.16 -7.69
N GLU A 238 -8.90 -59.14 -7.40
CA GLU A 238 -8.45 -57.72 -7.40
C GLU A 238 -7.41 -57.50 -6.28
N MET A 239 -7.65 -58.04 -5.08
CA MET A 239 -6.76 -57.86 -3.92
C MET A 239 -5.48 -58.70 -4.01
N ALA A 240 -5.48 -59.84 -4.71
CA ALA A 240 -4.30 -60.71 -4.89
C ALA A 240 -3.12 -59.93 -5.51
N GLN A 241 -3.37 -58.90 -6.31
CA GLN A 241 -2.34 -58.07 -6.92
C GLN A 241 -1.51 -57.30 -5.87
N PHE A 242 -2.07 -57.11 -4.65
CA PHE A 242 -1.47 -56.32 -3.59
C PHE A 242 -1.07 -57.10 -2.34
N GLU A 243 -1.27 -58.42 -2.32
CA GLU A 243 -0.96 -59.29 -1.17
C GLU A 243 0.51 -59.26 -0.73
N SER A 244 1.42 -58.96 -1.66
CA SER A 244 2.87 -58.88 -1.36
C SER A 244 3.29 -57.51 -0.80
N GLU A 245 2.43 -56.55 -0.77
CA GLU A 245 2.71 -55.17 -0.33
C GLU A 245 2.19 -54.94 1.10
N ALA A 246 2.82 -54.05 1.85
CA ALA A 246 2.37 -53.66 3.17
C ALA A 246 1.00 -52.95 3.06
N MET A 247 0.03 -53.42 3.86
CA MET A 247 -1.31 -52.88 3.90
C MET A 247 -1.61 -52.30 5.29
N GLN A 248 -2.02 -51.06 5.35
CA GLN A 248 -2.52 -50.44 6.59
C GLN A 248 -4.02 -50.67 6.69
N ARG A 249 -4.47 -51.28 7.79
CA ARG A 249 -5.88 -51.58 8.01
C ARG A 249 -6.45 -50.67 9.08
N ALA A 250 -7.60 -50.07 8.80
CA ALA A 250 -8.40 -49.30 9.73
C ALA A 250 -9.76 -49.99 9.95
N ASP A 251 -9.84 -50.80 10.98
CA ASP A 251 -11.05 -51.54 11.42
C ASP A 251 -11.67 -51.01 12.69
N LYS A 252 -11.06 -49.97 13.26
CA LYS A 252 -11.51 -49.32 14.52
C LYS A 252 -11.23 -47.83 14.49
N ILE A 253 -12.01 -47.07 15.22
CA ILE A 253 -11.82 -45.63 15.38
C ILE A 253 -10.42 -45.30 15.90
N SER A 254 -9.84 -46.13 16.75
CA SER A 254 -8.47 -45.98 17.27
C SER A 254 -7.38 -46.03 16.19
N SER A 255 -7.65 -46.64 15.04
CA SER A 255 -6.70 -46.66 13.90
C SER A 255 -6.45 -45.25 13.37
N TYR A 256 -7.37 -44.34 13.57
CA TYR A 256 -7.25 -42.91 13.16
C TYR A 256 -6.56 -42.05 14.21
N THR A 257 -6.51 -42.46 15.48
CA THR A 257 -5.88 -41.68 16.56
C THR A 257 -4.37 -41.62 16.51
N LEU A 258 -3.74 -42.56 15.82
CA LEU A 258 -2.28 -42.64 15.70
C LEU A 258 -1.69 -41.71 14.65
N THR A 259 -2.56 -41.00 13.96
CA THR A 259 -2.19 -40.12 12.87
C THR A 259 -2.06 -38.70 13.41
N GLY A 260 -0.84 -38.26 13.65
CA GLY A 260 -0.61 -36.81 13.83
C GLY A 260 -1.11 -36.06 12.62
N SER A 261 -1.51 -34.79 12.79
CA SER A 261 -2.01 -33.91 11.76
C SER A 261 -1.06 -33.85 10.55
N GLY A 262 -1.20 -34.83 9.64
CA GLY A 262 -0.53 -34.82 8.36
C GLY A 262 -1.04 -33.61 7.55
N SER A 263 -0.21 -33.04 6.72
CA SER A 263 -0.60 -32.02 5.76
C SER A 263 -1.68 -32.59 4.86
N ILE A 264 -2.92 -32.19 5.06
CA ILE A 264 -4.04 -32.66 4.22
C ILE A 264 -3.91 -31.97 2.87
N GLU A 265 -3.66 -32.77 1.86
CA GLU A 265 -3.64 -32.28 0.49
C GLU A 265 -5.05 -31.88 0.04
N PRO A 266 -5.24 -30.77 -0.68
CA PRO A 266 -6.54 -30.35 -1.17
C PRO A 266 -7.12 -31.24 -2.27
N ALA A 267 -6.35 -32.23 -2.72
CA ALA A 267 -6.83 -33.27 -3.60
C ALA A 267 -7.88 -34.13 -2.88
N TYR A 268 -8.92 -34.51 -3.57
CA TYR A 268 -10.01 -35.35 -3.06
C TYR A 268 -10.80 -34.78 -1.88
N THR A 269 -10.71 -33.45 -1.70
CA THR A 269 -11.44 -32.72 -0.67
C THR A 269 -12.62 -31.98 -1.29
N PHE A 270 -13.78 -32.06 -0.65
CA PHE A 270 -15.01 -31.40 -1.07
C PHE A 270 -15.23 -30.14 -0.21
N PHE A 271 -15.53 -29.05 -0.89
CA PHE A 271 -15.80 -27.78 -0.24
C PHE A 271 -17.27 -27.43 -0.36
N PRO A 272 -18.04 -27.37 0.75
CA PRO A 272 -19.41 -26.93 0.74
C PRO A 272 -19.56 -25.54 0.09
N ALA A 273 -20.67 -25.30 -0.59
CA ALA A 273 -20.92 -24.00 -1.25
C ALA A 273 -20.89 -22.83 -0.26
N GLY A 274 -21.38 -23.04 0.97
CA GLY A 274 -21.36 -22.06 2.05
C GLY A 274 -19.93 -21.68 2.47
N SER A 275 -19.04 -22.66 2.61
CA SER A 275 -17.63 -22.44 2.96
C SER A 275 -16.91 -21.63 1.89
N LEU A 276 -17.13 -22.00 0.62
CA LEU A 276 -16.58 -21.24 -0.52
C LEU A 276 -17.14 -19.82 -0.59
N ALA A 277 -18.41 -19.60 -0.22
CA ALA A 277 -18.99 -18.27 -0.18
C ALA A 277 -18.34 -17.40 0.91
N ILE A 278 -18.11 -17.96 2.11
CA ILE A 278 -17.41 -17.28 3.21
C ILE A 278 -15.98 -16.91 2.79
N SER A 279 -15.23 -17.87 2.22
CA SER A 279 -13.87 -17.64 1.76
C SER A 279 -13.82 -16.57 0.67
N ARG A 280 -14.71 -16.63 -0.33
CA ARG A 280 -14.80 -15.61 -1.39
C ARG A 280 -15.13 -14.23 -0.83
N LYS A 281 -15.99 -14.14 0.18
CA LYS A 281 -16.31 -12.86 0.85
C LYS A 281 -15.07 -12.31 1.57
N ALA A 282 -14.36 -13.16 2.30
CA ALA A 282 -13.12 -12.77 2.98
C ALA A 282 -12.03 -12.32 1.98
N GLN A 283 -11.86 -13.04 0.87
CA GLN A 283 -10.95 -12.66 -0.22
C GLN A 283 -11.33 -11.32 -0.85
N ARG A 284 -12.61 -11.06 -1.12
CA ARG A 284 -13.06 -9.76 -1.65
C ARG A 284 -12.72 -8.62 -0.71
N VAL A 285 -12.93 -8.80 0.61
CA VAL A 285 -12.56 -7.78 1.61
C VAL A 285 -11.05 -7.55 1.63
N ARG A 286 -10.25 -8.62 1.54
CA ARG A 286 -8.78 -8.53 1.48
C ARG A 286 -8.31 -7.82 0.21
N GLN A 287 -8.89 -8.15 -0.95
CA GLN A 287 -8.62 -7.49 -2.23
C GLN A 287 -8.97 -6.00 -2.17
N PHE A 288 -10.13 -5.67 -1.58
CA PHE A 288 -10.53 -4.27 -1.42
C PHE A 288 -9.58 -3.49 -0.51
N LYS A 289 -9.14 -4.08 0.61
CA LYS A 289 -8.13 -3.45 1.49
C LYS A 289 -6.80 -3.24 0.76
N LEU A 290 -6.36 -4.22 -0.04
CA LEU A 290 -5.13 -4.12 -0.82
C LEU A 290 -5.23 -3.07 -1.92
N ALA A 291 -6.35 -3.02 -2.64
CA ALA A 291 -6.63 -2.00 -3.65
C ALA A 291 -6.67 -0.59 -3.04
N ALA A 292 -7.30 -0.44 -1.86
CA ALA A 292 -7.33 0.82 -1.13
C ALA A 292 -5.93 1.26 -0.68
N ALA A 293 -5.09 0.34 -0.21
CA ALA A 293 -3.71 0.62 0.17
C ALA A 293 -2.86 1.07 -1.04
N ILE A 294 -2.98 0.39 -2.18
CA ILE A 294 -2.30 0.77 -3.42
C ILE A 294 -2.78 2.16 -3.89
N PHE A 295 -4.09 2.40 -3.87
CA PHE A 295 -4.66 3.69 -4.27
C PHE A 295 -4.18 4.82 -3.35
N SER A 296 -4.15 4.60 -2.04
CA SER A 296 -3.59 5.56 -1.08
C SER A 296 -2.11 5.85 -1.33
N GLY A 297 -1.33 4.82 -1.66
CA GLY A 297 0.08 4.97 -2.03
C GLY A 297 0.27 5.82 -3.28
N ILE A 298 -0.51 5.57 -4.34
CA ILE A 298 -0.48 6.35 -5.58
C ILE A 298 -0.89 7.81 -5.30
N LEU A 299 -1.91 8.03 -4.47
CA LEU A 299 -2.39 9.37 -4.12
C LEU A 299 -1.32 10.16 -3.33
N LEU A 300 -0.61 9.51 -2.40
CA LEU A 300 0.51 10.12 -1.68
C LEU A 300 1.66 10.51 -2.62
N VAL A 301 2.02 9.62 -3.55
CA VAL A 301 3.06 9.91 -4.57
C VAL A 301 2.61 11.06 -5.48
N ALA A 302 1.36 11.07 -5.92
CA ALA A 302 0.81 12.14 -6.76
C ALA A 302 0.69 13.48 -6.02
N ALA A 303 0.42 13.48 -4.72
CA ALA A 303 0.34 14.68 -3.90
C ALA A 303 1.73 15.22 -3.47
N SER A 304 2.77 14.42 -3.54
CA SER A 304 4.12 14.78 -3.09
C SER A 304 4.67 16.07 -3.73
N PRO A 305 4.58 16.30 -5.07
CA PRO A 305 5.05 17.54 -5.68
C PRO A 305 4.22 18.76 -5.22
N PHE A 306 2.93 18.58 -4.96
CA PHE A 306 2.08 19.67 -4.46
C PHE A 306 2.44 20.03 -3.01
N ILE A 307 2.70 19.03 -2.19
CA ILE A 307 3.13 19.25 -0.79
C ILE A 307 4.49 19.95 -0.75
N SER A 308 5.45 19.54 -1.60
CA SER A 308 6.76 20.19 -1.67
C SER A 308 6.64 21.66 -2.11
N GLN A 309 5.84 21.95 -3.14
CA GLN A 309 5.60 23.31 -3.62
C GLN A 309 4.94 24.20 -2.58
N THR A 310 3.96 23.69 -1.84
CA THR A 310 3.32 24.46 -0.75
C THR A 310 4.29 24.75 0.38
N LEU A 311 5.17 23.82 0.72
CA LEU A 311 6.20 24.01 1.72
C LEU A 311 7.24 25.05 1.28
N GLU A 312 7.69 24.98 0.03
CA GLU A 312 8.59 25.96 -0.56
C GLU A 312 7.97 27.35 -0.61
N LEU A 313 6.69 27.44 -0.94
CA LEU A 313 5.96 28.72 -0.94
C LEU A 313 5.89 29.31 0.47
N GLN A 314 5.59 28.50 1.49
CA GLN A 314 5.58 28.97 2.88
C GLN A 314 6.96 29.42 3.34
N MET A 315 8.02 28.70 3.00
CA MET A 315 9.39 29.14 3.31
C MET A 315 9.78 30.41 2.57
N ALA A 316 9.37 30.57 1.32
CA ALA A 316 9.64 31.78 0.55
C ALA A 316 8.89 33.00 1.09
N THR A 317 7.62 32.84 1.47
CA THR A 317 6.85 33.91 2.10
C THR A 317 7.43 34.31 3.47
N ALA A 318 7.81 33.36 4.30
CA ALA A 318 8.47 33.64 5.58
C ALA A 318 9.80 34.41 5.41
N ARG A 319 10.60 34.06 4.38
CA ARG A 319 11.83 34.78 4.03
C ARG A 319 11.53 36.19 3.52
N LEU A 320 10.49 36.36 2.72
CA LEU A 320 10.05 37.68 2.24
C LEU A 320 9.63 38.58 3.40
N ASP A 321 8.87 38.08 4.34
CA ASP A 321 8.41 38.86 5.49
C ASP A 321 9.60 39.22 6.43
N SER A 322 10.54 38.32 6.63
CA SER A 322 11.79 38.63 7.35
C SER A 322 12.62 39.71 6.65
N ASN A 323 12.77 39.63 5.31
CA ASN A 323 13.49 40.63 4.54
C ASN A 323 12.75 41.98 4.51
N ARG A 324 11.41 41.98 4.50
CA ARG A 324 10.62 43.20 4.61
C ARG A 324 10.83 43.87 5.96
N ALA A 325 10.82 43.12 7.06
CA ALA A 325 11.06 43.66 8.38
C ALA A 325 12.42 44.36 8.46
N MET A 326 13.51 43.73 7.96
CA MET A 326 14.84 44.33 7.88
C MET A 326 14.87 45.56 6.95
N SER A 327 14.11 45.57 5.85
CA SER A 327 14.08 46.65 4.92
C SER A 327 13.32 47.87 5.46
N VAL A 328 12.38 47.71 6.39
CA VAL A 328 11.69 48.83 7.06
C VAL A 328 12.67 49.61 7.93
N GLU A 329 13.46 48.90 8.73
CA GLU A 329 14.47 49.52 9.60
C GLU A 329 15.51 50.30 8.76
N ALA A 330 16.01 49.67 7.67
CA ALA A 330 16.93 50.36 6.76
C ALA A 330 16.34 51.56 6.06
N ARG A 331 15.04 51.57 5.77
CA ARG A 331 14.35 52.75 5.19
C ARG A 331 14.14 53.87 6.19
N GLU A 332 13.87 53.51 7.46
CA GLU A 332 13.78 54.50 8.55
C GLU A 332 15.14 55.19 8.75
N ASP A 333 16.22 54.41 8.80
CA ASP A 333 17.57 54.96 8.88
C ASP A 333 17.93 55.82 7.68
N GLN A 334 17.58 55.37 6.47
CA GLN A 334 17.78 56.18 5.26
C GLN A 334 16.97 57.49 5.28
N ALA A 335 15.75 57.43 5.77
CA ALA A 335 14.90 58.63 5.89
C ALA A 335 15.52 59.64 6.86
N VAL A 336 16.10 59.21 7.98
CA VAL A 336 16.84 60.05 8.93
C VAL A 336 18.03 60.72 8.27
N VAL A 337 18.81 59.95 7.50
CA VAL A 337 19.98 60.49 6.76
C VAL A 337 19.56 61.54 5.72
N VAL A 338 18.51 61.24 4.95
CA VAL A 338 17.98 62.19 3.96
C VAL A 338 17.43 63.45 4.61
N ASP A 339 16.72 63.34 5.74
CA ASP A 339 16.23 64.52 6.49
C ASP A 339 17.41 65.35 7.04
N PHE A 340 18.44 64.69 7.54
CA PHE A 340 19.67 65.35 8.00
C PHE A 340 20.35 66.08 6.84
N GLU A 341 20.56 65.41 5.69
CA GLU A 341 21.17 66.03 4.52
C GLU A 341 20.34 67.24 4.01
N ASN A 342 19.01 67.10 3.99
CA ASN A 342 18.16 68.18 3.56
C ASN A 342 18.22 69.40 4.48
N ARG A 343 18.34 69.20 5.80
CA ARG A 343 18.41 70.32 6.77
C ARG A 343 19.76 70.92 6.90
N TRP A 344 20.79 70.12 6.94
CA TRP A 344 22.16 70.54 7.30
C TRP A 344 23.09 70.59 6.11
N GLY A 345 22.77 69.88 5.00
CA GLY A 345 23.55 69.87 3.79
C GLY A 345 23.87 71.27 3.25
N PRO A 346 22.86 72.17 3.16
CA PRO A 346 23.12 73.53 2.70
C PRO A 346 24.09 74.33 3.58
N ILE A 347 24.11 74.03 4.88
CA ILE A 347 25.04 74.69 5.79
C ILE A 347 26.43 74.06 5.76
N ASN A 348 26.47 72.73 5.70
CA ASN A 348 27.71 71.98 5.76
C ASN A 348 28.53 72.07 4.45
N ASP A 349 27.82 72.10 3.33
CA ASP A 349 28.44 72.18 2.01
C ASP A 349 28.56 73.67 1.51
N PHE A 350 28.27 74.60 2.37
CA PHE A 350 28.46 75.98 2.03
C PHE A 350 29.89 76.25 1.63
N PRO A 351 30.15 76.83 0.43
CA PRO A 351 31.51 77.05 -0.05
C PRO A 351 32.33 77.90 0.93
N ASP A 352 33.43 77.35 1.38
CA ASP A 352 34.34 78.09 2.26
C ASP A 352 35.05 79.23 1.50
N GLN A 353 34.77 80.43 1.95
CA GLN A 353 35.32 81.64 1.33
C GLN A 353 36.49 82.10 2.18
N ASP A 354 37.70 81.77 1.79
CA ASP A 354 38.91 82.28 2.44
C ASP A 354 39.13 83.77 2.11
N VAL A 355 38.28 84.59 2.68
CA VAL A 355 38.30 86.03 2.51
C VAL A 355 39.61 86.66 2.96
N ALA A 356 40.20 86.14 4.01
CA ALA A 356 41.44 86.70 4.58
C ALA A 356 42.61 86.56 3.60
N THR A 357 42.79 85.36 3.07
CA THR A 357 43.84 85.11 2.06
C THR A 357 43.61 85.90 0.78
N ALA A 358 42.33 85.99 0.32
CA ALA A 358 41.99 86.80 -0.87
C ALA A 358 42.30 88.28 -0.66
N MET A 359 42.03 88.81 0.54
CA MET A 359 42.30 90.27 0.82
C MET A 359 43.82 90.51 0.87
N PHE A 360 44.63 89.56 1.43
CA PHE A 360 46.09 89.72 1.43
C PHE A 360 46.61 89.67 0.00
N GLN A 361 46.13 88.77 -0.83
CA GLN A 361 46.55 88.67 -2.23
C GLN A 361 46.14 89.90 -3.02
N LEU A 362 44.93 90.41 -2.85
CA LEU A 362 44.51 91.68 -3.45
C LEU A 362 45.36 92.87 -3.01
N GLN A 363 45.74 92.91 -1.75
CA GLN A 363 46.65 93.97 -1.24
C GLN A 363 48.03 93.89 -1.95
N GLU A 364 48.52 92.69 -2.16
CA GLU A 364 49.82 92.48 -2.83
C GLU A 364 49.75 92.90 -4.28
N VAL A 365 48.67 92.44 -5.01
CA VAL A 365 48.48 92.79 -6.42
C VAL A 365 48.21 94.30 -6.66
N LEU A 366 47.52 94.91 -5.73
CA LEU A 366 47.15 96.36 -5.79
C LEU A 366 48.19 97.23 -5.13
N ALA A 367 49.34 96.74 -4.71
CA ALA A 367 50.32 97.52 -4.03
C ALA A 367 50.71 98.77 -4.76
N GLY A 368 50.50 99.92 -4.12
CA GLY A 368 50.77 101.28 -4.70
C GLY A 368 49.59 101.95 -5.39
N GLU A 369 48.43 101.27 -5.54
CA GLU A 369 47.23 101.77 -6.17
C GLU A 369 46.25 102.23 -5.13
N GLN A 370 45.34 103.22 -5.44
CA GLN A 370 44.29 103.67 -4.53
C GLN A 370 42.99 102.93 -4.74
N LEU A 371 42.65 102.01 -3.77
CA LEU A 371 41.37 101.36 -3.73
C LEU A 371 40.33 102.29 -3.08
N SER A 372 39.23 102.50 -3.72
CA SER A 372 38.13 103.36 -3.21
C SER A 372 36.97 102.51 -2.63
N SER A 373 36.70 101.32 -3.15
CA SER A 373 35.66 100.41 -2.69
C SER A 373 36.05 98.98 -3.02
N LEU A 374 35.74 98.08 -2.04
CA LEU A 374 35.81 96.68 -2.20
C LEU A 374 34.54 96.07 -1.66
N GLU A 375 33.88 95.24 -2.40
CA GLU A 375 32.68 94.49 -2.05
C GLU A 375 32.91 93.05 -2.34
N LEU A 376 32.61 92.15 -1.39
CA LEU A 376 32.62 90.74 -1.57
C LEU A 376 31.23 90.13 -1.33
N SER A 377 30.65 89.53 -2.33
CA SER A 377 29.32 88.92 -2.21
C SER A 377 29.31 87.63 -3.06
N GLU A 378 28.92 86.49 -2.45
CA GLU A 378 28.72 85.23 -3.17
C GLU A 378 29.96 84.75 -3.99
N GLY A 379 31.18 84.99 -3.45
CA GLY A 379 32.41 84.64 -4.16
C GLY A 379 32.79 85.65 -5.24
N LEU A 380 31.97 86.63 -5.54
CA LEU A 380 32.26 87.73 -6.46
C LEU A 380 32.90 88.89 -5.68
N ILE A 381 34.06 89.28 -6.09
CA ILE A 381 34.78 90.45 -5.54
C ILE A 381 34.63 91.59 -6.56
N ARG A 382 34.11 92.72 -6.11
CA ARG A 382 34.11 93.94 -6.91
C ARG A 382 35.05 94.94 -6.33
N ILE A 383 35.97 95.38 -7.14
CA ILE A 383 36.95 96.35 -6.75
C ILE A 383 36.77 97.65 -7.59
N GLN A 384 36.85 98.78 -6.90
CA GLN A 384 36.85 100.10 -7.54
C GLN A 384 38.05 100.89 -7.04
N GLY A 385 38.72 101.56 -7.88
CA GLY A 385 39.88 102.36 -7.50
C GLY A 385 40.32 103.35 -8.59
N THR A 386 41.46 103.93 -8.34
CA THR A 386 42.12 104.86 -9.30
C THR A 386 43.53 104.41 -9.50
N SER A 387 43.95 104.32 -10.79
CA SER A 387 45.28 103.88 -11.21
C SER A 387 45.68 104.68 -12.44
N SER A 388 46.99 104.81 -12.65
CA SER A 388 47.56 105.39 -13.87
C SER A 388 47.44 104.41 -15.03
N ASP A 389 47.43 103.08 -14.75
CA ASP A 389 47.30 102.00 -15.78
C ASP A 389 46.33 100.91 -15.31
N PRO A 390 45.00 101.05 -15.48
CA PRO A 390 43.98 100.09 -15.07
C PRO A 390 44.15 98.72 -15.80
N GLN A 391 44.72 98.67 -17.02
CA GLN A 391 44.89 97.45 -17.74
C GLN A 391 45.99 96.56 -17.14
N ALA A 392 47.06 97.20 -16.66
CA ALA A 392 48.06 96.44 -15.89
C ALA A 392 47.56 95.80 -14.64
N ILE A 393 46.61 96.40 -13.92
CA ILE A 393 45.94 95.80 -12.79
C ILE A 393 45.08 94.59 -13.16
N LEU A 394 44.26 94.74 -14.23
CA LEU A 394 43.48 93.60 -14.77
C LEU A 394 44.36 92.42 -15.09
N GLN A 395 45.44 92.69 -15.84
CA GLN A 395 46.37 91.61 -16.24
C GLN A 395 47.06 90.93 -15.06
N ARG A 396 47.46 91.68 -14.00
CA ARG A 396 48.02 91.08 -12.79
C ARG A 396 47.03 90.23 -12.03
N LEU A 397 45.77 90.67 -11.98
CA LEU A 397 44.70 89.91 -11.34
C LEU A 397 44.33 88.64 -12.14
N GLU A 398 44.35 88.69 -13.47
CA GLU A 398 44.17 87.50 -14.35
C GLU A 398 45.30 86.49 -14.23
N GLN A 399 46.49 86.92 -13.94
CA GLN A 399 47.65 86.03 -13.73
C GLN A 399 47.69 85.36 -12.35
N ASP A 400 46.93 85.84 -11.46
CA ASP A 400 46.88 85.31 -10.07
C ASP A 400 45.95 84.05 -10.02
N PRO A 401 46.46 82.90 -9.59
CA PRO A 401 45.68 81.67 -9.57
C PRO A 401 44.51 81.68 -8.61
N MET A 402 44.52 82.63 -7.69
CA MET A 402 43.40 82.79 -6.69
C MET A 402 42.15 83.38 -7.32
N PHE A 403 42.26 84.12 -8.41
CA PHE A 403 41.19 84.82 -9.02
C PHE A 403 40.84 84.24 -10.42
N THR A 404 39.52 84.20 -10.71
CA THR A 404 38.99 83.79 -11.99
C THR A 404 37.99 84.81 -12.49
N GLU A 405 37.61 84.77 -13.73
CA GLU A 405 36.62 85.66 -14.35
C GLU A 405 36.90 87.15 -14.08
N VAL A 406 38.15 87.55 -14.19
CA VAL A 406 38.55 88.93 -13.98
C VAL A 406 38.15 89.79 -15.19
N VAL A 407 37.22 90.66 -14.98
CA VAL A 407 36.69 91.49 -16.04
C VAL A 407 36.43 92.95 -15.59
N PHE A 408 36.53 93.90 -16.54
CA PHE A 408 36.05 95.22 -16.26
C PHE A 408 34.51 95.23 -16.23
N SER A 409 33.89 95.62 -15.11
CA SER A 409 32.42 95.70 -14.98
C SER A 409 31.84 96.90 -15.62
N ARG A 410 32.68 97.96 -15.85
CA ARG A 410 32.30 99.20 -16.56
C ARG A 410 33.45 99.75 -17.36
N ALA A 411 33.15 100.52 -18.36
CA ALA A 411 34.20 101.23 -19.14
C ALA A 411 35.05 102.10 -18.20
N THR A 412 36.38 101.96 -18.37
CA THR A 412 37.39 102.73 -17.60
C THR A 412 37.36 104.16 -18.12
N SER A 413 37.35 105.14 -17.24
CA SER A 413 37.54 106.56 -17.60
C SER A 413 38.81 107.08 -17.03
N ASN A 414 39.78 107.36 -17.94
CA ASN A 414 41.14 107.82 -17.68
C ASN A 414 41.93 107.30 -16.50
N THR A 415 41.47 107.38 -15.26
CA THR A 415 42.22 106.91 -14.11
C THR A 415 41.39 106.00 -13.18
N ARG A 416 40.03 105.86 -13.43
CA ARG A 416 39.20 105.02 -12.55
C ARG A 416 38.97 103.67 -13.21
N TYR A 417 39.04 102.61 -12.37
CA TYR A 417 38.74 101.24 -12.76
C TYR A 417 37.65 100.65 -11.95
N TYR A 418 36.87 99.73 -12.54
CA TYR A 418 35.85 98.88 -11.98
C TYR A 418 36.12 97.50 -12.46
N ILE A 419 36.56 96.52 -11.55
CA ILE A 419 36.86 95.19 -11.88
C ILE A 419 36.05 94.24 -11.05
N ASP A 420 35.41 93.33 -11.71
CA ASP A 420 34.74 92.19 -11.08
C ASP A 420 35.63 90.95 -11.26
N LEU A 421 35.81 90.17 -10.18
CA LEU A 421 36.61 88.96 -10.16
C LEU A 421 36.00 87.96 -9.21
N ARG A 422 36.23 86.69 -9.44
CA ARG A 422 35.74 85.62 -8.60
C ARG A 422 36.87 84.86 -7.94
N LEU A 423 36.64 84.33 -6.73
CA LEU A 423 37.56 83.41 -6.08
C LEU A 423 37.57 82.07 -6.81
N ALA A 424 38.71 81.59 -7.23
CA ALA A 424 38.87 80.32 -7.95
C ALA A 424 38.46 79.09 -7.10
N THR A 425 38.52 79.21 -5.78
CA THR A 425 38.20 78.16 -4.80
C THR A 425 36.68 78.02 -4.54
N VAL A 426 35.84 78.90 -5.04
CA VAL A 426 34.43 78.97 -4.74
C VAL A 426 33.57 78.75 -5.94
N ASN A 427 32.99 77.50 -6.05
CA ASN A 427 31.99 77.21 -7.09
C ASN A 427 30.56 77.42 -6.56
N PHE A 428 30.16 78.68 -6.47
CA PHE A 428 28.85 79.06 -5.93
C PHE A 428 27.69 78.63 -6.83
N GLU A 429 27.87 78.54 -8.11
CA GLU A 429 26.86 78.08 -9.06
C GLU A 429 26.50 76.62 -8.81
N ALA A 430 27.50 75.77 -8.65
CA ALA A 430 27.30 74.35 -8.35
C ALA A 430 26.53 74.18 -7.01
N TYR A 431 26.85 75.01 -6.00
CA TYR A 431 26.15 75.03 -4.72
C TYR A 431 24.67 75.47 -4.88
N ILE A 432 24.39 76.52 -5.62
CA ILE A 432 23.02 77.02 -5.88
C ILE A 432 22.22 75.96 -6.65
N VAL A 433 22.77 75.35 -7.68
CA VAL A 433 22.10 74.27 -8.45
C VAL A 433 21.82 73.08 -7.56
N ARG A 434 22.71 72.72 -6.65
CA ARG A 434 22.46 71.58 -5.75
C ARG A 434 21.36 71.81 -4.71
N TYR A 435 21.32 72.97 -4.09
CA TYR A 435 20.47 73.23 -2.92
C TYR A 435 19.29 74.18 -3.16
N PHE A 436 19.27 74.93 -4.26
CA PHE A 436 18.29 75.98 -4.52
C PHE A 436 17.76 75.95 -5.97
N GLN A 437 17.50 74.76 -6.48
CA GLN A 437 17.06 74.53 -7.88
C GLN A 437 15.80 75.33 -8.28
N ASP A 438 14.93 75.72 -7.31
CA ASP A 438 13.70 76.45 -7.58
C ASP A 438 13.88 77.98 -7.70
N LYS A 439 15.12 78.49 -7.65
CA LYS A 439 15.41 79.96 -7.72
C LYS A 439 16.18 80.37 -9.02
N THR A 440 16.41 79.41 -9.89
CA THR A 440 16.98 79.61 -11.23
C THR A 440 15.88 79.41 -12.26
#